data_4919706dd172104499b7af8551ec883e
#
_entry.id   4919706dd172104499b7af8551ec883e
#
_cell.length_a   1.000
_cell.length_b   1.000
_cell.length_c   1.000
_cell.angle_alpha   90.00
_cell.angle_beta   90.00
_cell.angle_gamma   90.00
#
_symmetry.space_group_name_H-M   'P 1'
#
loop_
_entity.id
_entity.type
_entity.pdbx_description
1 polymer ?
#
loop_
_entity_poly.entity_id
_entity_poly.type
_entity_poly.pdbx_seq_one_letter_code
_entity_poly.pdbx_strand_id
1 'polypeptide(L)'
;WTYGVVGAGQGGGLLGKVMRALGWRVLVCDPPRQAAEGGDYVSLETLLSQCDVLSLHTPLTADGPLATRHLLSTEQLQALRPGAWLINASRGAVVDNAALYQVLQQRRDLQVVLDVWEGEPLVDVPLAGLCRIATPHIAGYSLDGKLRGTAQIYQAFCAWMQLPASIELAQLLPAPWLPTLQLDGRCDPAWALATLCRAVYDPRRDDADFRRRLDGDATARRSAFDSLRKPYPYRRATDGMR
;
A
#
# COMPACT_ATOMS: atom_id res chain seq x y z
N TRP A 1 -2.41 -18.80 5.34
CA TRP A 1 -2.27 -17.39 5.73
C TRP A 1 -3.58 -16.65 5.48
N THR A 2 -3.94 -15.79 6.42
CA THR A 2 -5.16 -14.96 6.35
C THR A 2 -4.74 -13.51 6.09
N TYR A 3 -5.26 -12.95 5.00
CA TYR A 3 -5.01 -11.56 4.59
C TYR A 3 -6.20 -10.67 4.93
N GLY A 4 -6.00 -9.65 5.74
CA GLY A 4 -6.99 -8.65 6.12
C GLY A 4 -6.89 -7.39 5.27
N VAL A 5 -7.99 -6.94 4.72
CA VAL A 5 -8.12 -5.71 3.95
C VAL A 5 -9.04 -4.74 4.68
N VAL A 6 -8.55 -3.59 5.08
CA VAL A 6 -9.36 -2.50 5.63
C VAL A 6 -9.59 -1.46 4.54
N GLY A 7 -10.85 -1.34 4.09
CA GLY A 7 -11.24 -0.51 2.96
C GLY A 7 -11.23 -1.28 1.63
N ALA A 8 -12.43 -1.54 1.09
CA ALA A 8 -12.66 -2.33 -0.13
C ALA A 8 -12.87 -1.46 -1.39
N GLY A 9 -12.33 -0.25 -1.41
CA GLY A 9 -12.33 0.62 -2.58
C GLY A 9 -11.58 0.00 -3.77
N GLN A 10 -11.26 0.79 -4.80
CA GLN A 10 -10.60 0.29 -6.01
C GLN A 10 -9.31 -0.50 -5.70
N GLY A 11 -8.43 0.05 -4.85
CA GLY A 11 -7.16 -0.60 -4.50
C GLY A 11 -7.35 -1.83 -3.62
N GLY A 12 -8.04 -1.69 -2.48
CA GLY A 12 -8.25 -2.80 -1.55
C GLY A 12 -9.09 -3.92 -2.13
N GLY A 13 -10.12 -3.59 -2.91
CA GLY A 13 -10.94 -4.58 -3.60
C GLY A 13 -10.16 -5.39 -4.64
N LEU A 14 -9.30 -4.72 -5.43
CA LEU A 14 -8.42 -5.40 -6.39
C LEU A 14 -7.40 -6.29 -5.68
N LEU A 15 -6.75 -5.76 -4.63
CA LEU A 15 -5.80 -6.55 -3.84
C LEU A 15 -6.46 -7.80 -3.26
N GLY A 16 -7.66 -7.67 -2.68
CA GLY A 16 -8.41 -8.81 -2.15
C GLY A 16 -8.68 -9.89 -3.21
N LYS A 17 -9.02 -9.49 -4.45
CA LYS A 17 -9.18 -10.43 -5.57
C LYS A 17 -7.87 -11.15 -5.91
N VAL A 18 -6.77 -10.41 -6.00
CA VAL A 18 -5.43 -10.98 -6.29
C VAL A 18 -5.03 -11.97 -5.20
N MET A 19 -5.17 -11.61 -3.92
CA MET A 19 -4.79 -12.49 -2.81
C MET A 19 -5.63 -13.77 -2.77
N ARG A 20 -6.94 -13.71 -3.08
CA ARG A 20 -7.78 -14.90 -3.23
C ARG A 20 -7.31 -15.79 -4.39
N ALA A 21 -6.97 -15.19 -5.53
CA ALA A 21 -6.44 -15.93 -6.68
C ALA A 21 -5.10 -16.63 -6.37
N LEU A 22 -4.33 -16.09 -5.43
CA LEU A 22 -3.10 -16.70 -4.92
C LEU A 22 -3.36 -17.76 -3.81
N GLY A 23 -4.62 -18.09 -3.53
CA GLY A 23 -5.00 -19.11 -2.55
C GLY A 23 -5.01 -18.64 -1.09
N TRP A 24 -4.96 -17.33 -0.83
CA TRP A 24 -5.04 -16.81 0.53
C TRP A 24 -6.49 -16.71 1.00
N ARG A 25 -6.73 -16.98 2.28
CA ARG A 25 -7.98 -16.60 2.92
C ARG A 25 -8.01 -15.08 3.08
N VAL A 26 -9.01 -14.41 2.51
CA VAL A 26 -9.11 -12.94 2.55
C VAL A 26 -10.35 -12.53 3.34
N LEU A 27 -10.13 -11.73 4.37
CA LEU A 27 -11.16 -11.07 5.16
C LEU A 27 -11.16 -9.57 4.84
N VAL A 28 -12.34 -8.96 4.78
CA VAL A 28 -12.50 -7.55 4.39
C VAL A 28 -13.35 -6.81 5.42
N CYS A 29 -12.87 -5.65 5.86
CA CYS A 29 -13.62 -4.70 6.69
C CYS A 29 -13.83 -3.41 5.91
N ASP A 30 -15.07 -3.06 5.63
CA ASP A 30 -15.47 -1.77 5.02
C ASP A 30 -16.91 -1.45 5.45
N PRO A 31 -17.12 -0.85 6.63
CA PRO A 31 -18.44 -0.58 7.15
C PRO A 31 -19.33 0.28 6.23
N PRO A 32 -18.81 1.36 5.56
CA PRO A 32 -19.61 2.10 4.59
C PRO A 32 -20.13 1.26 3.45
N ARG A 33 -19.30 0.39 2.87
CA ARG A 33 -19.71 -0.50 1.79
C ARG A 33 -20.63 -1.60 2.26
N GLN A 34 -20.37 -2.17 3.41
CA GLN A 34 -21.25 -3.16 4.02
C GLN A 34 -22.68 -2.61 4.18
N ALA A 35 -22.80 -1.37 4.64
CA ALA A 35 -24.10 -0.71 4.79
C ALA A 35 -24.80 -0.42 3.44
N ALA A 36 -24.02 -0.10 2.40
CA ALA A 36 -24.56 0.27 1.09
C ALA A 36 -24.88 -0.94 0.18
N GLU A 37 -24.03 -1.97 0.20
CA GLU A 37 -24.04 -3.06 -0.76
C GLU A 37 -24.40 -4.41 -0.11
N GLY A 38 -24.34 -4.53 1.22
CA GLY A 38 -24.37 -5.82 1.90
C GLY A 38 -23.12 -6.65 1.60
N GLY A 39 -23.16 -7.93 1.91
CA GLY A 39 -22.09 -8.89 1.57
C GLY A 39 -21.24 -9.33 2.77
N ASP A 40 -20.24 -10.15 2.48
CA ASP A 40 -19.39 -10.81 3.47
C ASP A 40 -18.26 -9.89 3.96
N TYR A 41 -18.63 -8.91 4.79
CA TYR A 41 -17.67 -8.08 5.50
C TYR A 41 -17.56 -8.53 6.97
N VAL A 42 -16.41 -8.32 7.57
CA VAL A 42 -16.16 -8.61 8.98
C VAL A 42 -15.84 -7.34 9.75
N SER A 43 -15.93 -7.39 11.08
CA SER A 43 -15.54 -6.25 11.93
C SER A 43 -14.02 -6.05 11.94
N LEU A 44 -13.57 -4.86 12.35
CA LEU A 44 -12.14 -4.57 12.51
C LEU A 44 -11.52 -5.51 13.55
N GLU A 45 -12.20 -5.78 14.66
CA GLU A 45 -11.75 -6.68 15.73
C GLU A 45 -11.52 -8.10 15.19
N THR A 46 -12.39 -8.56 14.29
CA THR A 46 -12.21 -9.84 13.61
C THR A 46 -10.94 -9.86 12.76
N LEU A 47 -10.65 -8.77 12.02
CA LEU A 47 -9.41 -8.67 11.26
C LEU A 47 -8.19 -8.69 12.18
N LEU A 48 -8.19 -7.89 13.25
CA LEU A 48 -7.07 -7.79 14.18
C LEU A 48 -6.74 -9.14 14.84
N SER A 49 -7.76 -9.92 15.18
CA SER A 49 -7.59 -11.21 15.85
C SER A 49 -7.29 -12.38 14.90
N GLN A 50 -7.63 -12.29 13.62
CA GLN A 50 -7.54 -13.44 12.70
C GLN A 50 -6.51 -13.30 11.59
N CYS A 51 -6.06 -12.09 11.24
CA CYS A 51 -5.20 -11.90 10.08
C CYS A 51 -3.71 -12.02 10.41
N ASP A 52 -2.99 -12.72 9.55
CA ASP A 52 -1.52 -12.78 9.58
C ASP A 52 -0.92 -11.54 8.91
N VAL A 53 -1.65 -10.94 7.96
CA VAL A 53 -1.30 -9.68 7.30
C VAL A 53 -2.50 -8.77 7.32
N LEU A 54 -2.35 -7.54 7.80
CA LEU A 54 -3.37 -6.49 7.76
C LEU A 54 -2.89 -5.35 6.85
N SER A 55 -3.69 -5.01 5.84
CA SER A 55 -3.38 -3.94 4.89
C SER A 55 -4.47 -2.88 4.85
N LEU A 56 -4.06 -1.61 4.94
CA LEU A 56 -4.95 -0.45 5.03
C LEU A 56 -5.12 0.22 3.67
N HIS A 57 -6.37 0.45 3.27
CA HIS A 57 -6.77 1.02 1.97
C HIS A 57 -7.88 2.06 2.12
N THR A 58 -7.97 2.70 3.27
CA THR A 58 -8.99 3.70 3.57
C THR A 58 -8.56 5.11 3.16
N PRO A 59 -9.49 6.01 2.79
CA PRO A 59 -9.23 7.43 2.80
C PRO A 59 -8.99 7.90 4.24
N LEU A 60 -8.45 9.09 4.43
CA LEU A 60 -8.37 9.73 5.73
C LEU A 60 -9.62 10.61 5.93
N THR A 61 -10.43 10.24 6.93
CA THR A 61 -11.57 11.02 7.39
C THR A 61 -11.36 11.36 8.87
N ALA A 62 -11.52 12.63 9.23
CA ALA A 62 -11.24 13.11 10.59
C ALA A 62 -12.44 12.95 11.53
N ASP A 63 -13.66 13.05 11.00
CA ASP A 63 -14.88 13.19 11.77
C ASP A 63 -15.94 12.17 11.40
N GLY A 64 -16.89 11.97 12.30
CA GLY A 64 -18.04 11.09 12.13
C GLY A 64 -17.82 9.68 12.68
N PRO A 65 -18.90 8.88 12.71
CA PRO A 65 -18.88 7.54 13.34
C PRO A 65 -17.98 6.52 12.61
N LEU A 66 -17.59 6.82 11.38
CA LEU A 66 -16.71 6.00 10.55
C LEU A 66 -15.40 6.73 10.23
N ALA A 67 -14.96 7.63 11.14
CA ALA A 67 -13.66 8.29 11.02
C ALA A 67 -12.53 7.27 10.93
N THR A 68 -11.57 7.55 10.05
CA THR A 68 -10.42 6.66 9.83
C THR A 68 -9.12 7.23 10.40
N ARG A 69 -9.15 8.47 10.88
CA ARG A 69 -8.03 9.05 11.64
C ARG A 69 -7.80 8.24 12.90
N HIS A 70 -6.57 7.78 13.11
CA HIS A 70 -6.18 6.92 14.23
C HIS A 70 -7.08 5.68 14.38
N LEU A 71 -7.55 5.14 13.24
CA LEU A 71 -8.34 3.91 13.20
C LEU A 71 -7.60 2.76 13.93
N LEU A 72 -6.27 2.73 13.80
CA LEU A 72 -5.42 1.88 14.59
C LEU A 72 -4.67 2.72 15.63
N SER A 73 -5.19 2.72 16.84
CA SER A 73 -4.58 3.30 18.04
C SER A 73 -3.91 2.20 18.88
N THR A 74 -3.47 2.53 20.09
CA THR A 74 -2.78 1.59 20.98
C THR A 74 -3.55 0.27 21.17
N GLU A 75 -4.87 0.36 21.40
CA GLU A 75 -5.70 -0.82 21.64
C GLU A 75 -5.74 -1.75 20.42
N GLN A 76 -6.02 -1.21 19.23
CA GLN A 76 -6.08 -1.99 17.99
C GLN A 76 -4.71 -2.57 17.63
N LEU A 77 -3.65 -1.80 17.81
CA LEU A 77 -2.28 -2.27 17.55
C LEU A 77 -1.86 -3.41 18.48
N GLN A 78 -2.26 -3.35 19.75
CA GLN A 78 -2.02 -4.42 20.71
C GLN A 78 -2.86 -5.68 20.44
N ALA A 79 -4.05 -5.51 19.85
CA ALA A 79 -4.94 -6.61 19.48
C ALA A 79 -4.49 -7.40 18.24
N LEU A 80 -3.49 -6.92 17.50
CA LEU A 80 -2.90 -7.67 16.38
C LEU A 80 -2.35 -9.01 16.82
N ARG A 81 -2.56 -10.05 16.03
CA ARG A 81 -2.03 -11.40 16.29
C ARG A 81 -0.50 -11.36 16.50
N PRO A 82 0.03 -12.28 17.31
CA PRO A 82 1.48 -12.46 17.40
C PRO A 82 2.10 -12.73 16.02
N GLY A 83 3.17 -11.99 15.70
CA GLY A 83 3.86 -12.09 14.43
C GLY A 83 3.13 -11.49 13.22
N ALA A 84 2.05 -10.76 13.41
CA ALA A 84 1.29 -10.17 12.33
C ALA A 84 2.09 -9.10 11.56
N TRP A 85 1.77 -8.98 10.27
CA TRP A 85 2.24 -7.90 9.41
C TRP A 85 1.19 -6.80 9.33
N LEU A 86 1.61 -5.56 9.54
CA LEU A 86 0.80 -4.35 9.32
C LEU A 86 1.38 -3.58 8.14
N ILE A 87 0.56 -3.33 7.13
CA ILE A 87 0.95 -2.58 5.92
C ILE A 87 0.07 -1.33 5.80
N ASN A 88 0.70 -0.16 5.81
CA ASN A 88 0.01 1.10 5.52
C ASN A 88 0.65 1.82 4.34
N ALA A 89 -0.05 1.80 3.20
CA ALA A 89 0.24 2.56 2.00
C ALA A 89 -0.97 3.42 1.59
N SER A 90 -1.83 3.78 2.55
CA SER A 90 -3.04 4.60 2.33
C SER A 90 -2.81 6.05 2.75
N ARG A 91 -2.94 6.35 4.03
CA ARG A 91 -2.68 7.66 4.64
C ARG A 91 -2.01 7.48 6.00
N GLY A 92 -1.01 8.30 6.33
CA GLY A 92 -0.22 8.17 7.55
C GLY A 92 -1.05 8.16 8.81
N ALA A 93 -1.91 9.16 8.98
CA ALA A 93 -2.75 9.33 10.16
C ALA A 93 -3.92 8.34 10.31
N VAL A 94 -4.04 7.33 9.45
CA VAL A 94 -4.92 6.16 9.68
C VAL A 94 -4.38 5.30 10.83
N VAL A 95 -3.07 5.30 11.01
CA VAL A 95 -2.40 4.69 12.16
C VAL A 95 -1.85 5.81 13.03
N ASP A 96 -2.14 5.81 14.33
CA ASP A 96 -1.49 6.67 15.28
C ASP A 96 -0.01 6.30 15.36
N ASN A 97 0.86 7.13 14.76
CA ASN A 97 2.28 6.81 14.64
C ASN A 97 3.00 6.86 16.00
N ALA A 98 2.54 7.70 16.93
CA ALA A 98 3.08 7.75 18.29
C ALA A 98 2.71 6.47 19.07
N ALA A 99 1.46 6.04 18.98
CA ALA A 99 1.00 4.78 19.57
C ALA A 99 1.74 3.58 18.95
N LEU A 100 1.90 3.55 17.62
CA LEU A 100 2.63 2.49 16.93
C LEU A 100 4.08 2.40 17.42
N TYR A 101 4.76 3.53 17.56
CA TYR A 101 6.12 3.55 18.11
C TYR A 101 6.17 2.91 19.51
N GLN A 102 5.26 3.29 20.41
CA GLN A 102 5.22 2.74 21.76
C GLN A 102 4.90 1.24 21.78
N VAL A 103 3.95 0.81 20.95
CA VAL A 103 3.60 -0.62 20.84
C VAL A 103 4.80 -1.42 20.33
N LEU A 104 5.49 -0.94 19.30
CA LEU A 104 6.66 -1.63 18.75
C LEU A 104 7.86 -1.72 19.70
N GLN A 105 7.94 -0.90 20.74
CA GLN A 105 8.94 -1.09 21.80
C GLN A 105 8.70 -2.40 22.58
N GLN A 106 7.45 -2.82 22.72
CA GLN A 106 7.03 -4.01 23.46
C GLN A 106 6.75 -5.20 22.54
N ARG A 107 6.10 -4.97 21.40
CA ARG A 107 5.68 -5.97 20.42
C ARG A 107 6.70 -6.09 19.27
N ARG A 108 7.88 -6.65 19.59
CA ARG A 108 8.98 -6.88 18.63
C ARG A 108 8.65 -7.97 17.61
N ASP A 109 7.61 -8.74 17.86
CA ASP A 109 7.07 -9.76 16.97
C ASP A 109 6.37 -9.18 15.75
N LEU A 110 5.81 -7.96 15.85
CA LEU A 110 5.07 -7.34 14.74
C LEU A 110 6.02 -6.90 13.62
N GLN A 111 5.56 -7.09 12.38
CA GLN A 111 6.27 -6.68 11.19
C GLN A 111 5.52 -5.51 10.54
N VAL A 112 6.13 -4.33 10.49
CA VAL A 112 5.46 -3.11 10.02
C VAL A 112 6.07 -2.61 8.73
N VAL A 113 5.22 -2.30 7.76
CA VAL A 113 5.57 -1.67 6.48
C VAL A 113 4.81 -0.36 6.37
N LEU A 114 5.53 0.76 6.32
CA LEU A 114 4.94 2.08 6.15
C LEU A 114 5.49 2.74 4.88
N ASP A 115 4.57 3.12 4.00
CA ASP A 115 4.84 4.01 2.87
C ASP A 115 4.39 5.45 3.16
N VAL A 116 3.46 5.61 4.11
CA VAL A 116 2.83 6.87 4.50
C VAL A 116 3.03 7.14 5.98
N TRP A 117 3.16 8.42 6.35
CA TRP A 117 3.55 8.83 7.69
C TRP A 117 2.63 9.94 8.22
N GLU A 118 2.34 9.91 9.49
CA GLU A 118 1.72 11.06 10.14
C GLU A 118 2.77 12.17 10.27
N GLY A 119 2.48 13.35 9.77
CA GLY A 119 3.42 14.48 9.80
C GLY A 119 4.35 14.60 8.59
N GLU A 120 4.10 13.84 7.49
CA GLU A 120 4.82 14.06 6.22
C GLU A 120 4.93 15.55 5.88
N PRO A 121 6.05 16.00 5.32
CA PRO A 121 7.25 15.24 4.91
C PRO A 121 8.28 15.04 6.03
N LEU A 122 8.00 15.43 7.26
CA LEU A 122 8.89 15.22 8.42
C LEU A 122 8.57 13.87 9.08
N VAL A 123 9.32 12.86 8.68
CA VAL A 123 9.12 11.49 9.15
C VAL A 123 9.74 11.28 10.53
N ASP A 124 9.06 10.51 11.38
CA ASP A 124 9.57 10.05 12.66
C ASP A 124 10.66 8.98 12.42
N VAL A 125 11.92 9.36 12.62
CA VAL A 125 13.10 8.50 12.40
C VAL A 125 13.14 7.31 13.34
N PRO A 126 12.89 7.46 14.65
CA PRO A 126 12.75 6.34 15.58
C PRO A 126 11.72 5.29 15.12
N LEU A 127 10.55 5.73 14.70
CA LEU A 127 9.51 4.82 14.17
C LEU A 127 9.98 4.14 12.88
N ALA A 128 10.55 4.90 11.94
CA ALA A 128 11.09 4.32 10.70
C ALA A 128 12.16 3.26 10.99
N GLY A 129 12.96 3.45 12.03
CA GLY A 129 13.96 2.49 12.50
C GLY A 129 13.37 1.15 12.97
N LEU A 130 12.12 1.14 13.44
CA LEU A 130 11.42 -0.05 13.89
C LEU A 130 10.63 -0.75 12.78
N CYS A 131 10.38 -0.08 11.66
CA CYS A 131 9.67 -0.66 10.52
C CYS A 131 10.53 -1.68 9.77
N ARG A 132 9.90 -2.74 9.28
CA ARG A 132 10.53 -3.73 8.40
C ARG A 132 10.89 -3.13 7.05
N ILE A 133 9.98 -2.30 6.51
CA ILE A 133 10.17 -1.48 5.30
C ILE A 133 9.58 -0.11 5.58
N ALA A 134 10.31 0.94 5.20
CA ALA A 134 9.95 2.33 5.30
C ALA A 134 10.21 3.01 3.95
N THR A 135 9.19 3.62 3.34
CA THR A 135 9.32 4.28 2.05
C THR A 135 8.69 5.68 2.05
N PRO A 136 9.11 6.61 1.17
CA PRO A 136 8.71 8.02 1.24
C PRO A 136 7.43 8.30 0.43
N HIS A 137 6.32 7.59 0.69
CA HIS A 137 5.01 7.78 0.04
C HIS A 137 5.08 7.63 -1.49
N ILE A 138 5.57 6.49 -1.94
CA ILE A 138 5.80 6.17 -3.36
C ILE A 138 5.08 4.92 -3.84
N ALA A 139 4.25 4.28 -3.02
CA ALA A 139 3.53 3.06 -3.40
C ALA A 139 2.71 3.25 -4.69
N GLY A 140 2.07 4.42 -4.86
CA GLY A 140 1.32 4.81 -6.05
C GLY A 140 2.15 5.33 -7.23
N TYR A 141 3.48 5.32 -7.16
CA TYR A 141 4.35 5.98 -8.14
C TYR A 141 4.71 5.11 -9.36
N SER A 142 3.92 4.08 -9.69
CA SER A 142 4.06 3.45 -11.00
C SER A 142 3.58 4.39 -12.11
N LEU A 143 4.24 4.34 -13.26
CA LEU A 143 3.84 5.11 -14.44
C LEU A 143 2.41 4.72 -14.88
N ASP A 144 2.14 3.42 -14.86
CA ASP A 144 0.82 2.86 -15.16
C ASP A 144 -0.27 3.43 -14.24
N GLY A 145 -0.01 3.51 -12.93
CA GLY A 145 -0.96 4.08 -11.97
C GLY A 145 -1.23 5.57 -12.19
N LYS A 146 -0.18 6.36 -12.44
CA LYS A 146 -0.30 7.80 -12.72
C LYS A 146 -1.08 8.06 -14.01
N LEU A 147 -0.73 7.38 -15.10
CA LEU A 147 -1.39 7.57 -16.40
C LEU A 147 -2.82 7.01 -16.40
N ARG A 148 -3.09 5.93 -15.67
CA ARG A 148 -4.44 5.37 -15.56
C ARG A 148 -5.42 6.35 -14.92
N GLY A 149 -5.01 7.08 -13.88
CA GLY A 149 -5.83 8.14 -13.29
C GLY A 149 -6.19 9.23 -14.30
N THR A 150 -5.22 9.70 -15.08
CA THR A 150 -5.44 10.68 -16.15
C THR A 150 -6.33 10.12 -17.26
N ALA A 151 -6.10 8.87 -17.67
CA ALA A 151 -6.90 8.21 -18.70
C ALA A 151 -8.38 8.07 -18.29
N GLN A 152 -8.66 7.76 -17.03
CA GLN A 152 -10.03 7.70 -16.52
C GLN A 152 -10.74 9.05 -16.60
N ILE A 153 -10.06 10.15 -16.24
CA ILE A 153 -10.60 11.51 -16.34
C ILE A 153 -10.84 11.86 -17.81
N TYR A 154 -9.89 11.54 -18.70
CA TYR A 154 -10.02 11.77 -20.13
C TYR A 154 -11.23 11.02 -20.71
N GLN A 155 -11.38 9.74 -20.38
CA GLN A 155 -12.52 8.94 -20.84
C GLN A 155 -13.87 9.49 -20.32
N ALA A 156 -13.94 9.86 -19.04
CA ALA A 156 -15.13 10.46 -18.47
C ALA A 156 -15.47 11.81 -19.11
N PHE A 157 -14.46 12.64 -19.38
CA PHE A 157 -14.64 13.92 -20.09
C PHE A 157 -15.13 13.73 -21.51
N CYS A 158 -14.52 12.80 -22.27
CA CYS A 158 -14.97 12.48 -23.63
C CYS A 158 -16.43 11.98 -23.63
N ALA A 159 -16.79 11.10 -22.71
CA ALA A 159 -18.15 10.60 -22.57
C ALA A 159 -19.15 11.74 -22.25
N TRP A 160 -18.80 12.63 -21.33
CA TRP A 160 -19.61 13.80 -20.99
C TRP A 160 -19.81 14.75 -22.18
N MET A 161 -18.74 14.98 -22.95
CA MET A 161 -18.76 15.83 -24.14
C MET A 161 -19.34 15.14 -25.40
N GLN A 162 -19.68 13.86 -25.30
CA GLN A 162 -20.10 13.01 -26.44
C GLN A 162 -19.05 12.95 -27.57
N LEU A 163 -17.76 12.99 -27.18
CA LEU A 163 -16.63 12.87 -28.10
C LEU A 163 -16.06 11.45 -28.05
N PRO A 164 -15.48 10.93 -29.15
CA PRO A 164 -14.79 9.66 -29.12
C PRO A 164 -13.51 9.74 -28.28
N ALA A 165 -13.32 8.81 -27.35
CA ALA A 165 -12.05 8.65 -26.64
C ALA A 165 -11.06 7.90 -27.54
N SER A 166 -10.28 8.64 -28.35
CA SER A 166 -9.41 8.10 -29.39
C SER A 166 -8.00 7.72 -28.89
N ILE A 167 -7.66 8.09 -27.67
CA ILE A 167 -6.32 7.83 -27.11
C ILE A 167 -6.42 6.67 -26.09
N GLU A 168 -5.73 5.58 -26.40
CA GLU A 168 -5.64 4.42 -25.52
C GLU A 168 -4.42 4.56 -24.58
N LEU A 169 -4.57 4.19 -23.30
CA LEU A 169 -3.49 4.22 -22.31
C LEU A 169 -2.24 3.45 -22.77
N ALA A 170 -2.44 2.31 -23.42
CA ALA A 170 -1.35 1.48 -23.92
C ALA A 170 -0.44 2.20 -24.93
N GLN A 171 -0.98 3.18 -25.68
CA GLN A 171 -0.20 3.97 -26.64
C GLN A 171 0.74 4.99 -25.97
N LEU A 172 0.44 5.37 -24.74
CA LEU A 172 1.20 6.35 -23.97
C LEU A 172 2.28 5.71 -23.08
N LEU A 173 2.17 4.43 -22.83
CA LEU A 173 3.09 3.71 -21.96
C LEU A 173 4.32 3.24 -22.75
N PRO A 174 5.56 3.54 -22.28
CA PRO A 174 6.75 2.98 -22.87
C PRO A 174 6.77 1.46 -22.67
N ALA A 175 7.50 0.75 -23.52
CA ALA A 175 7.72 -0.68 -23.33
C ALA A 175 8.31 -0.95 -21.93
N PRO A 176 7.90 -2.03 -21.25
CA PRO A 176 8.49 -2.40 -19.96
C PRO A 176 9.96 -2.77 -20.18
N TRP A 177 10.81 -2.39 -19.21
CA TRP A 177 12.23 -2.73 -19.27
C TRP A 177 12.48 -4.25 -19.19
N LEU A 178 11.54 -4.99 -18.60
CA LEU A 178 11.51 -6.46 -18.56
C LEU A 178 10.17 -6.92 -19.17
N PRO A 179 10.12 -7.18 -20.50
CA PRO A 179 8.85 -7.52 -21.16
C PRO A 179 8.41 -8.96 -20.89
N THR A 180 9.36 -9.85 -20.62
CA THR A 180 9.10 -11.28 -20.41
C THR A 180 10.06 -11.85 -19.39
N LEU A 181 9.53 -12.65 -18.46
CA LEU A 181 10.33 -13.45 -17.53
C LEU A 181 9.82 -14.89 -17.60
N GLN A 182 10.69 -15.80 -18.00
CA GLN A 182 10.37 -17.21 -18.07
C GLN A 182 11.00 -17.94 -16.88
N LEU A 183 10.19 -18.69 -16.16
CA LEU A 183 10.63 -19.57 -15.08
C LEU A 183 10.33 -21.02 -15.46
N ASP A 184 11.17 -21.96 -14.98
CA ASP A 184 10.92 -23.38 -15.12
C ASP A 184 9.69 -23.77 -14.27
N GLY A 185 8.73 -24.51 -14.86
CA GLY A 185 7.51 -24.95 -14.18
C GLY A 185 7.74 -25.90 -12.98
N ARG A 186 8.99 -26.36 -12.77
CA ARG A 186 9.40 -27.16 -11.61
C ARG A 186 9.85 -26.32 -10.42
N CYS A 187 9.93 -24.98 -10.58
CA CYS A 187 10.26 -24.08 -9.48
C CYS A 187 9.18 -24.16 -8.37
N ASP A 188 9.61 -24.01 -7.13
CA ASP A 188 8.70 -23.81 -6.02
C ASP A 188 7.78 -22.60 -6.28
N PRO A 189 6.45 -22.75 -6.19
CA PRO A 189 5.51 -21.68 -6.55
C PRO A 189 5.68 -20.39 -5.71
N ALA A 190 6.01 -20.51 -4.42
CA ALA A 190 6.21 -19.35 -3.55
C ALA A 190 7.49 -18.61 -3.93
N TRP A 191 8.56 -19.34 -4.26
CA TRP A 191 9.79 -18.76 -4.77
C TRP A 191 9.58 -18.08 -6.12
N ALA A 192 8.84 -18.72 -7.02
CA ALA A 192 8.52 -18.17 -8.35
C ALA A 192 7.76 -16.87 -8.24
N LEU A 193 6.69 -16.82 -7.43
CA LEU A 193 5.90 -15.62 -7.16
C LEU A 193 6.76 -14.50 -6.57
N ALA A 194 7.56 -14.79 -5.55
CA ALA A 194 8.44 -13.81 -4.93
C ALA A 194 9.49 -13.27 -5.91
N THR A 195 10.00 -14.11 -6.82
CA THR A 195 10.95 -13.72 -7.85
C THR A 195 10.30 -12.80 -8.89
N LEU A 196 9.10 -13.14 -9.37
CA LEU A 196 8.31 -12.32 -10.29
C LEU A 196 8.01 -10.94 -9.67
N CYS A 197 7.51 -10.90 -8.44
CA CYS A 197 7.21 -9.65 -7.75
C CYS A 197 8.46 -8.76 -7.63
N ARG A 198 9.59 -9.32 -7.21
CA ARG A 198 10.85 -8.58 -7.07
C ARG A 198 11.46 -8.14 -8.40
N ALA A 199 11.27 -8.92 -9.46
CA ALA A 199 11.72 -8.54 -10.79
C ALA A 199 10.98 -7.29 -11.31
N VAL A 200 9.70 -7.14 -10.94
CA VAL A 200 8.91 -5.93 -11.26
C VAL A 200 9.28 -4.78 -10.33
N TYR A 201 9.27 -5.02 -9.04
CA TYR A 201 9.54 -4.02 -8.03
C TYR A 201 10.00 -4.64 -6.70
N ASP A 202 11.17 -4.22 -6.26
CA ASP A 202 11.71 -4.59 -4.95
C ASP A 202 11.75 -3.36 -4.04
N PRO A 203 10.84 -3.25 -3.05
CA PRO A 203 10.75 -2.09 -2.17
C PRO A 203 11.97 -1.90 -1.26
N ARG A 204 12.81 -2.93 -1.09
CA ARG A 204 14.01 -2.86 -0.24
C ARG A 204 15.02 -1.85 -0.76
N ARG A 205 15.05 -1.58 -2.08
CA ARG A 205 15.91 -0.55 -2.65
C ARG A 205 15.46 0.84 -2.20
N ASP A 206 14.17 1.13 -2.29
CA ASP A 206 13.62 2.41 -1.88
C ASP A 206 13.69 2.60 -0.36
N ASP A 207 13.49 1.54 0.41
CA ASP A 207 13.70 1.53 1.85
C ASP A 207 15.15 1.90 2.22
N ALA A 208 16.13 1.29 1.57
CA ALA A 208 17.55 1.58 1.80
C ALA A 208 17.90 3.02 1.41
N ASP A 209 17.38 3.52 0.27
CA ASP A 209 17.60 4.89 -0.18
C ASP A 209 16.95 5.90 0.77
N PHE A 210 15.75 5.60 1.26
CA PHE A 210 15.04 6.44 2.21
C PHE A 210 15.78 6.53 3.55
N ARG A 211 16.16 5.40 4.14
CA ARG A 211 16.88 5.36 5.42
C ARG A 211 18.18 6.13 5.39
N ARG A 212 18.97 6.03 4.31
CA ARG A 212 20.20 6.79 4.14
C ARG A 212 19.99 8.32 4.14
N ARG A 213 18.79 8.78 3.83
CA ARG A 213 18.44 10.21 3.77
C ARG A 213 17.67 10.72 4.98
N LEU A 214 17.39 9.86 5.96
CA LEU A 214 16.76 10.26 7.21
C LEU A 214 17.76 10.88 8.20
N ASP A 215 19.06 10.82 7.91
CA ASP A 215 20.08 11.52 8.69
C ASP A 215 20.01 13.04 8.45
N GLY A 216 20.34 13.79 9.50
CA GLY A 216 20.35 15.25 9.43
C GLY A 216 19.22 15.91 10.22
N ASP A 217 19.16 17.24 10.11
CA ASP A 217 18.13 18.06 10.78
C ASP A 217 16.76 17.97 10.10
N ALA A 218 15.75 18.60 10.69
CA ALA A 218 14.36 18.59 10.19
C ALA A 218 14.25 19.13 8.75
N THR A 219 15.07 20.14 8.39
CA THR A 219 15.06 20.74 7.06
C THR A 219 15.63 19.77 6.01
N ALA A 220 16.77 19.15 6.33
CA ALA A 220 17.40 18.14 5.50
C ALA A 220 16.47 16.94 5.26
N ARG A 221 15.79 16.45 6.30
CA ARG A 221 14.86 15.33 6.19
C ARG A 221 13.62 15.64 5.34
N ARG A 222 13.05 16.86 5.48
CA ARG A 222 11.96 17.32 4.61
C ARG A 222 12.37 17.37 3.14
N SER A 223 13.52 17.98 2.88
CA SER A 223 14.08 18.05 1.53
C SER A 223 14.37 16.67 0.95
N ALA A 224 14.88 15.75 1.76
CA ALA A 224 15.16 14.37 1.37
C ALA A 224 13.88 13.62 0.98
N PHE A 225 12.83 13.73 1.77
CA PHE A 225 11.53 13.11 1.47
C PHE A 225 11.00 13.55 0.09
N ASP A 226 10.99 14.85 -0.16
CA ASP A 226 10.56 15.42 -1.44
C ASP A 226 11.47 15.03 -2.61
N SER A 227 12.79 15.02 -2.39
CA SER A 227 13.77 14.71 -3.43
C SER A 227 13.73 13.24 -3.87
N LEU A 228 13.25 12.33 -3.04
CA LEU A 228 13.03 10.94 -3.40
C LEU A 228 11.75 10.74 -4.21
N ARG A 229 10.77 11.62 -4.06
CA ARG A 229 9.46 11.52 -4.73
C ARG A 229 9.40 12.25 -6.06
N LYS A 230 9.87 13.50 -6.11
CA LYS A 230 9.78 14.34 -7.32
C LYS A 230 10.44 13.74 -8.56
N PRO A 231 11.70 13.29 -8.52
CA PRO A 231 12.37 12.64 -9.64
C PRO A 231 12.25 11.12 -9.59
N TYR A 232 11.18 10.57 -8.97
CA TYR A 232 11.05 9.11 -8.84
C TYR A 232 11.13 8.45 -10.22
N PRO A 233 11.99 7.44 -10.42
CA PRO A 233 12.20 6.83 -11.72
C PRO A 233 10.93 6.17 -12.26
N TYR A 234 10.79 6.13 -13.58
CA TYR A 234 9.66 5.48 -14.22
C TYR A 234 9.64 3.99 -13.90
N ARG A 235 8.69 3.60 -13.06
CA ARG A 235 8.43 2.22 -12.69
C ARG A 235 7.16 1.75 -13.40
N ARG A 236 7.28 0.69 -14.21
CA ARG A 236 6.11 0.03 -14.80
C ARG A 236 5.47 -0.90 -13.76
N ALA A 237 4.16 -1.08 -13.84
CA ALA A 237 3.46 -2.14 -13.12
C ALA A 237 3.54 -3.48 -13.89
N THR A 238 2.92 -4.52 -13.35
CA THR A 238 2.92 -5.87 -13.95
C THR A 238 2.15 -5.98 -15.27
N ASP A 239 1.29 -5.01 -15.58
CA ASP A 239 0.36 -5.05 -16.72
C ASP A 239 1.05 -5.15 -18.10
N GLY A 240 2.35 -4.91 -18.19
CA GLY A 240 3.13 -5.00 -19.42
C GLY A 240 4.04 -6.24 -19.52
N MET A 241 4.06 -7.12 -18.52
CA MET A 241 4.88 -8.33 -18.50
C MET A 241 4.09 -9.57 -18.96
N ARG A 242 4.77 -10.48 -19.63
CA ARG A 242 4.27 -11.81 -20.02
C ARG A 242 5.17 -12.92 -19.48
#